data_75f9db30a36283b764c38047428e4629
#
_entry.id   75f9db30a36283b764c38047428e4629
#
_cell.length_a   1.000
_cell.length_b   1.000
_cell.length_c   1.000
_cell.angle_alpha   90.00
_cell.angle_beta   90.00
_cell.angle_gamma   90.00
#
_symmetry.space_group_name_H-M   'P 1'
#
loop_
_entity.id
_entity.type
_entity.pdbx_description
1 polymer ?
#
loop_
_entity_poly.entity_id
_entity_poly.type
_entity_poly.pdbx_seq_one_letter_code
_entity_poly.pdbx_strand_id
1 'polypeptide(L)'
;ISIFISKYAKKVYGVEIVKDAVKDAIENAGINNVTNTEFYAGDVEKVLDDLINQKGIIPDIVMVDPPRKGLDKNSINNIMKIKPRKIVYISCNPATLIRDLACFEELYDIRTITPVDMFPYTSNVECCALLELKNCQ
;
A
#
# COMPACT_ATOMS: atom_id res chain seq x y z
N ILE A 1 5.73 -6.98 4.17
CA ILE A 1 5.60 -6.57 2.75
C ILE A 1 6.85 -5.81 2.31
N SER A 2 7.24 -4.70 2.95
CA SER A 2 8.34 -3.81 2.51
C SER A 2 9.67 -4.53 2.26
N ILE A 3 10.08 -5.43 3.15
CA ILE A 3 11.30 -6.24 3.01
C ILE A 3 11.21 -7.17 1.79
N PHE A 4 10.05 -7.79 1.56
CA PHE A 4 9.86 -8.69 0.43
C PHE A 4 9.97 -7.96 -0.92
N ILE A 5 9.34 -6.79 -1.04
CA ILE A 5 9.33 -6.02 -2.29
C ILE A 5 10.63 -5.25 -2.54
N SER A 6 11.49 -5.07 -1.52
CA SER A 6 12.73 -4.30 -1.63
C SER A 6 13.66 -4.79 -2.74
N LYS A 7 13.68 -6.10 -3.00
CA LYS A 7 14.48 -6.72 -4.06
C LYS A 7 14.01 -6.37 -5.49
N TYR A 8 12.81 -5.80 -5.63
CA TYR A 8 12.24 -5.40 -6.91
C TYR A 8 12.13 -3.88 -7.08
N ALA A 9 12.54 -3.12 -6.06
CA ALA A 9 12.42 -1.68 -6.03
C ALA A 9 13.78 -1.00 -5.81
N LYS A 10 13.96 0.18 -6.38
CA LYS A 10 15.14 1.00 -6.11
C LYS A 10 15.16 1.48 -4.66
N LYS A 11 14.00 1.87 -4.14
CA LYS A 11 13.79 2.32 -2.77
C LYS A 11 12.38 1.98 -2.31
N VAL A 12 12.22 1.62 -1.05
CA VAL A 12 10.93 1.34 -0.42
C VAL A 12 10.77 2.20 0.83
N TYR A 13 9.63 2.84 0.94
CA TYR A 13 9.22 3.61 2.11
C TYR A 13 8.06 2.90 2.78
N GLY A 14 8.26 2.43 4.01
CA GLY A 14 7.23 1.79 4.82
C GLY A 14 6.67 2.79 5.83
N VAL A 15 5.35 2.89 5.91
CA VAL A 15 4.65 3.75 6.87
C VAL A 15 3.75 2.89 7.73
N GLU A 16 3.87 3.03 9.04
CA GLU A 16 3.11 2.26 10.03
C GLU A 16 2.83 3.14 11.26
N ILE A 17 1.61 3.09 11.77
CA ILE A 17 1.20 3.90 12.92
C ILE A 17 1.78 3.36 14.24
N VAL A 18 1.99 2.05 14.34
CA VAL A 18 2.49 1.38 15.54
C VAL A 18 4.01 1.47 15.59
N LYS A 19 4.54 2.28 16.51
CA LYS A 19 5.98 2.52 16.65
C LYS A 19 6.80 1.25 16.88
N ASP A 20 6.29 0.29 17.62
CA ASP A 20 7.01 -0.96 17.89
C ASP A 20 7.09 -1.83 16.62
N ALA A 21 6.03 -1.87 15.80
CA ALA A 21 6.06 -2.54 14.51
C ALA A 21 7.09 -1.90 13.54
N VAL A 22 7.29 -0.57 13.63
CA VAL A 22 8.37 0.11 12.87
C VAL A 22 9.75 -0.31 13.34
N LYS A 23 9.99 -0.44 14.66
CA LYS A 23 11.26 -0.94 15.20
C LYS A 23 11.54 -2.37 14.71
N ASP A 24 10.52 -3.24 14.80
CA ASP A 24 10.64 -4.63 14.33
C ASP A 24 10.92 -4.67 12.82
N ALA A 25 10.30 -3.78 12.03
CA ALA A 25 10.55 -3.69 10.59
C ALA A 25 12.00 -3.28 10.28
N ILE A 26 12.56 -2.32 11.04
CA ILE A 26 13.96 -1.89 10.90
C ILE A 26 14.92 -3.02 11.29
N GLU A 27 14.68 -3.70 12.41
CA GLU A 27 15.47 -4.84 12.86
C GLU A 27 15.45 -5.99 11.83
N ASN A 28 14.25 -6.34 11.36
CA ASN A 28 14.07 -7.36 10.33
C ASN A 28 14.75 -7.00 9.01
N ALA A 29 14.74 -5.72 8.61
CA ALA A 29 15.49 -5.28 7.43
C ALA A 29 17.00 -5.48 7.63
N GLY A 30 17.53 -5.16 8.80
CA GLY A 30 18.94 -5.41 9.16
C GLY A 30 19.30 -6.89 9.13
N ILE A 31 18.51 -7.76 9.76
CA ILE A 31 18.71 -9.22 9.77
C ILE A 31 18.74 -9.80 8.34
N ASN A 32 17.91 -9.25 7.43
CA ASN A 32 17.83 -9.69 6.04
C ASN A 32 18.79 -8.95 5.09
N ASN A 33 19.70 -8.11 5.61
CA ASN A 33 20.64 -7.30 4.84
C ASN A 33 19.96 -6.40 3.78
N VAL A 34 18.73 -5.91 4.08
CA VAL A 34 18.00 -5.01 3.21
C VAL A 34 18.38 -3.56 3.53
N THR A 35 19.01 -2.87 2.57
CA THR A 35 19.57 -1.53 2.76
C THR A 35 18.79 -0.43 2.04
N ASN A 36 17.84 -0.78 1.18
CA ASN A 36 17.05 0.15 0.37
C ASN A 36 15.63 0.38 0.90
N THR A 37 15.42 0.16 2.20
CA THR A 37 14.14 0.46 2.88
C THR A 37 14.33 1.58 3.89
N GLU A 38 13.31 2.43 4.02
CA GLU A 38 13.15 3.38 5.12
C GLU A 38 11.77 3.21 5.74
N PHE A 39 11.71 3.28 7.07
CA PHE A 39 10.45 3.08 7.80
C PHE A 39 10.12 4.31 8.63
N TYR A 40 8.85 4.70 8.60
CA TYR A 40 8.32 5.88 9.28
C TYR A 40 7.18 5.49 10.21
N ALA A 41 7.30 5.91 11.47
CA ALA A 41 6.25 5.73 12.46
C ALA A 41 5.33 6.96 12.46
N GLY A 42 4.06 6.76 12.16
CA GLY A 42 3.10 7.86 12.23
C GLY A 42 1.85 7.62 11.41
N ASP A 43 1.00 8.62 11.45
CA ASP A 43 -0.18 8.67 10.61
C ASP A 43 0.22 8.75 9.12
N VAL A 44 -0.36 7.89 8.31
CA VAL A 44 -0.03 7.75 6.89
C VAL A 44 -0.17 9.09 6.16
N GLU A 45 -1.23 9.86 6.46
CA GLU A 45 -1.49 11.13 5.81
C GLU A 45 -0.36 12.14 6.06
N LYS A 46 0.06 12.28 7.32
CA LYS A 46 1.14 13.22 7.72
C LYS A 46 2.48 12.79 7.15
N VAL A 47 2.79 11.49 7.21
CA VAL A 47 4.05 10.97 6.70
C VAL A 47 4.13 11.11 5.18
N LEU A 48 3.04 10.83 4.46
CA LEU A 48 2.99 11.04 3.01
C LEU A 48 3.14 12.52 2.64
N ASP A 49 2.50 13.42 3.37
CA ASP A 49 2.64 14.86 3.14
C ASP A 49 4.10 15.30 3.31
N ASP A 50 4.76 14.86 4.37
CA ASP A 50 6.19 15.14 4.60
C ASP A 50 7.08 14.55 3.49
N LEU A 51 6.85 13.31 3.08
CA LEU A 51 7.63 12.65 2.03
C LEU A 51 7.49 13.37 0.69
N ILE A 52 6.30 13.78 0.32
CA ILE A 52 6.01 14.42 -0.96
C ILE A 52 6.42 15.89 -0.93
N ASN A 53 5.92 16.67 0.03
CA ASN A 53 6.06 18.12 0.00
C ASN A 53 7.40 18.62 0.55
N GLN A 54 8.00 17.91 1.52
CA GLN A 54 9.28 18.31 2.09
C GLN A 54 10.47 17.60 1.45
N LYS A 55 10.32 16.31 1.11
CA LYS A 55 11.41 15.51 0.54
C LYS A 55 11.33 15.34 -0.99
N GLY A 56 10.24 15.78 -1.63
CA GLY A 56 10.05 15.67 -3.07
C GLY A 56 9.95 14.21 -3.58
N ILE A 57 9.54 13.29 -2.70
CA ILE A 57 9.45 11.87 -3.03
C ILE A 57 8.08 11.58 -3.63
N ILE A 58 8.04 11.24 -4.90
CA ILE A 58 6.84 10.80 -5.60
C ILE A 58 6.96 9.30 -5.86
N PRO A 59 6.15 8.45 -5.22
CA PRO A 59 6.23 7.01 -5.43
C PRO A 59 5.66 6.61 -6.80
N ASP A 60 6.35 5.70 -7.51
CA ASP A 60 5.83 5.09 -8.74
C ASP A 60 4.69 4.12 -8.43
N ILE A 61 4.78 3.44 -7.30
CA ILE A 61 3.84 2.41 -6.87
C ILE A 61 3.48 2.65 -5.41
N VAL A 62 2.19 2.59 -5.11
CA VAL A 62 1.68 2.57 -3.74
C VAL A 62 1.11 1.18 -3.47
N MET A 63 1.53 0.57 -2.36
CA MET A 63 0.98 -0.69 -1.87
C MET A 63 0.28 -0.43 -0.54
N VAL A 64 -0.95 -0.91 -0.42
CA VAL A 64 -1.77 -0.78 0.78
C VAL A 64 -2.25 -2.13 1.28
N ASP A 65 -2.26 -2.27 2.61
CA ASP A 65 -2.76 -3.45 3.34
C ASP A 65 -3.58 -2.95 4.54
N PRO A 66 -4.78 -2.42 4.30
CA PRO A 66 -5.59 -1.83 5.35
C PRO A 66 -6.27 -2.88 6.24
N PRO A 67 -6.73 -2.49 7.43
CA PRO A 67 -7.54 -3.36 8.27
C PRO A 67 -8.87 -3.74 7.58
N ARG A 68 -9.63 -4.68 8.18
CA ARG A 68 -10.91 -5.21 7.63
C ARG A 68 -11.94 -4.16 7.21
N LYS A 69 -11.91 -2.97 7.79
CA LYS A 69 -12.79 -1.84 7.43
C LYS A 69 -12.43 -1.18 6.08
N GLY A 70 -11.30 -1.53 5.48
CA GLY A 70 -10.76 -0.91 4.27
C GLY A 70 -10.08 0.42 4.53
N LEU A 71 -9.78 1.15 3.46
CA LEU A 71 -9.22 2.50 3.52
C LEU A 71 -10.26 3.52 3.97
N ASP A 72 -9.82 4.53 4.68
CA ASP A 72 -10.61 5.72 4.93
C ASP A 72 -10.56 6.69 3.73
N LYS A 73 -11.48 7.66 3.73
CA LYS A 73 -11.62 8.62 2.63
C LYS A 73 -10.36 9.49 2.43
N ASN A 74 -9.66 9.83 3.52
CA ASN A 74 -8.46 10.67 3.44
C ASN A 74 -7.31 9.89 2.79
N SER A 75 -7.12 8.63 3.17
CA SER A 75 -6.12 7.75 2.54
C SER A 75 -6.38 7.58 1.04
N ILE A 76 -7.63 7.35 0.64
CA ILE A 76 -8.01 7.27 -0.79
C ILE A 76 -7.70 8.59 -1.50
N ASN A 77 -8.14 9.72 -0.95
CA ASN A 77 -7.91 11.03 -1.54
C ASN A 77 -6.41 11.36 -1.69
N ASN A 78 -5.59 10.97 -0.74
CA ASN A 78 -4.14 11.18 -0.80
C ASN A 78 -3.50 10.35 -1.91
N ILE A 79 -3.88 9.08 -2.05
CA ILE A 79 -3.42 8.24 -3.15
C ILE A 79 -3.85 8.83 -4.50
N MET A 80 -5.10 9.30 -4.61
CA MET A 80 -5.63 9.94 -5.81
C MET A 80 -4.89 11.25 -6.17
N LYS A 81 -4.42 12.01 -5.18
CA LYS A 81 -3.60 13.23 -5.40
C LYS A 81 -2.18 12.88 -5.88
N ILE A 82 -1.55 11.86 -5.29
CA ILE A 82 -0.20 11.39 -5.64
C ILE A 82 -0.17 10.86 -7.07
N LYS A 83 -1.25 10.22 -7.52
CA LYS A 83 -1.39 9.57 -8.83
C LYS A 83 -0.23 8.61 -9.14
N PRO A 84 0.07 7.63 -8.25
CA PRO A 84 1.09 6.65 -8.55
C PRO A 84 0.73 5.89 -9.81
N ARG A 85 1.72 5.45 -10.57
CA ARG A 85 1.49 4.69 -11.81
C ARG A 85 0.72 3.38 -11.56
N LYS A 86 0.93 2.77 -10.39
CA LYS A 86 0.25 1.55 -9.97
C LYS A 86 -0.15 1.60 -8.50
N ILE A 87 -1.28 0.98 -8.21
CA ILE A 87 -1.70 0.70 -6.83
C ILE A 87 -1.83 -0.81 -6.68
N VAL A 88 -1.21 -1.37 -5.64
CA VAL A 88 -1.41 -2.76 -5.23
C VAL A 88 -2.19 -2.74 -3.92
N TYR A 89 -3.38 -3.31 -3.92
CA TYR A 89 -4.27 -3.36 -2.75
C TYR A 89 -4.37 -4.79 -2.26
N ILE A 90 -3.90 -5.05 -1.05
CA ILE A 90 -4.07 -6.32 -0.35
C ILE A 90 -5.25 -6.14 0.60
N SER A 91 -6.17 -7.10 0.66
CA SER A 91 -7.37 -7.00 1.49
C SER A 91 -7.78 -8.34 2.06
N CYS A 92 -8.05 -8.38 3.35
CA CYS A 92 -8.67 -9.50 4.03
C CYS A 92 -10.22 -9.46 4.03
N ASN A 93 -10.82 -8.51 3.29
CA ASN A 93 -12.29 -8.37 3.20
C ASN A 93 -12.71 -7.93 1.78
N PRO A 94 -13.20 -8.86 0.94
CA PRO A 94 -13.61 -8.56 -0.43
C PRO A 94 -14.69 -7.46 -0.55
N ALA A 95 -15.60 -7.37 0.41
CA ALA A 95 -16.68 -6.38 0.37
C ALA A 95 -16.15 -4.95 0.52
N THR A 96 -15.21 -4.73 1.44
CA THR A 96 -14.58 -3.41 1.59
C THR A 96 -13.61 -3.12 0.44
N LEU A 97 -12.94 -4.13 -0.10
CA LEU A 97 -12.12 -3.98 -1.30
C LEU A 97 -12.93 -3.42 -2.46
N ILE A 98 -14.06 -4.04 -2.80
CA ILE A 98 -14.91 -3.58 -3.93
C ILE A 98 -15.38 -2.14 -3.72
N ARG A 99 -15.80 -1.78 -2.50
CA ARG A 99 -16.18 -0.41 -2.16
C ARG A 99 -15.04 0.58 -2.41
N ASP A 100 -13.84 0.23 -1.98
CA ASP A 100 -12.67 1.12 -2.10
C ASP A 100 -12.17 1.20 -3.54
N LEU A 101 -12.19 0.09 -4.28
CA LEU A 101 -11.82 0.07 -5.69
C LEU A 101 -12.71 0.99 -6.54
N ALA A 102 -14.00 1.06 -6.24
CA ALA A 102 -14.93 1.98 -6.92
C ALA A 102 -14.50 3.45 -6.79
N CYS A 103 -13.83 3.82 -5.70
CA CYS A 103 -13.32 5.19 -5.52
C CYS A 103 -12.14 5.52 -6.45
N PHE A 104 -11.44 4.51 -6.97
CA PHE A 104 -10.29 4.70 -7.86
C PHE A 104 -10.65 4.63 -9.34
N GLU A 105 -11.87 4.20 -9.69
CA GLU A 105 -12.28 3.94 -11.09
C GLU A 105 -12.19 5.18 -12.01
N GLU A 106 -12.26 6.38 -11.46
CA GLU A 106 -12.13 7.61 -12.26
C GLU A 106 -10.74 7.72 -12.90
N LEU A 107 -9.68 7.39 -12.16
CA LEU A 107 -8.29 7.56 -12.59
C LEU A 107 -7.57 6.25 -12.93
N TYR A 108 -8.07 5.11 -12.48
CA TYR A 108 -7.38 3.83 -12.57
C TYR A 108 -8.23 2.76 -13.25
N ASP A 109 -7.56 1.92 -14.04
CA ASP A 109 -8.11 0.65 -14.52
C ASP A 109 -7.75 -0.46 -13.53
N ILE A 110 -8.75 -1.25 -13.14
CA ILE A 110 -8.53 -2.48 -12.37
C ILE A 110 -8.04 -3.56 -13.34
N ARG A 111 -6.77 -3.94 -13.22
CA ARG A 111 -6.14 -4.94 -14.11
C ARG A 111 -6.40 -6.36 -13.69
N THR A 112 -6.25 -6.63 -12.40
CA THR A 112 -6.46 -7.98 -11.84
C THR A 112 -7.01 -7.87 -10.43
N ILE A 113 -7.81 -8.87 -10.06
CA ILE A 113 -8.17 -9.17 -8.68
C ILE A 113 -7.91 -10.65 -8.50
N THR A 114 -6.97 -11.00 -7.63
CA THR A 114 -6.56 -12.37 -7.36
C THR A 114 -6.98 -12.74 -5.94
N PRO A 115 -7.99 -13.61 -5.77
CA PRO A 115 -8.32 -14.16 -4.46
C PRO A 115 -7.28 -15.20 -4.05
N VAL A 116 -7.00 -15.28 -2.75
CA VAL A 116 -6.06 -16.25 -2.15
C VAL A 116 -6.71 -16.87 -0.92
N ASP A 117 -6.85 -18.17 -0.92
CA ASP A 117 -7.34 -18.92 0.24
C ASP A 117 -6.21 -19.20 1.22
N MET A 118 -5.98 -18.24 2.14
CA MET A 118 -5.00 -18.34 3.22
C MET A 118 -5.55 -19.04 4.47
N PHE A 119 -6.87 -19.15 4.58
CA PHE A 119 -7.57 -19.67 5.75
C PHE A 119 -8.62 -20.70 5.35
N PRO A 120 -8.18 -21.89 4.85
CA PRO A 120 -9.09 -22.93 4.38
C PRO A 120 -10.09 -23.33 5.49
N TYR A 121 -11.30 -23.68 5.11
CA TYR A 121 -12.44 -23.99 5.98
C TYR A 121 -13.00 -22.80 6.77
N THR A 122 -12.66 -21.58 6.43
CA THR A 122 -13.27 -20.34 6.97
C THR A 122 -13.90 -19.51 5.85
N SER A 123 -14.69 -18.50 6.21
CA SER A 123 -15.24 -17.53 5.25
C SER A 123 -14.26 -16.40 4.88
N ASN A 124 -13.01 -16.46 5.35
CA ASN A 124 -12.02 -15.42 5.11
C ASN A 124 -11.28 -15.70 3.81
N VAL A 125 -11.29 -14.73 2.91
CA VAL A 125 -10.55 -14.75 1.65
C VAL A 125 -9.68 -13.51 1.59
N GLU A 126 -8.39 -13.70 1.35
CA GLU A 126 -7.48 -12.62 1.02
C GLU A 126 -7.61 -12.28 -0.46
N CYS A 127 -7.51 -11.01 -0.81
CA CYS A 127 -7.52 -10.58 -2.20
C CYS A 127 -6.35 -9.63 -2.47
N CYS A 128 -5.73 -9.79 -3.64
CA CYS A 128 -4.74 -8.84 -4.12
C CYS A 128 -5.25 -8.20 -5.41
N ALA A 129 -5.46 -6.90 -5.42
CA ALA A 129 -5.88 -6.16 -6.59
C ALA A 129 -4.73 -5.30 -7.13
N LEU A 130 -4.58 -5.26 -8.46
CA LEU A 130 -3.67 -4.37 -9.17
C LEU A 130 -4.48 -3.35 -9.96
N LEU A 131 -4.19 -2.07 -9.72
CA LEU A 131 -4.74 -0.95 -10.47
C LEU A 131 -3.59 -0.25 -11.23
N GLU A 132 -3.88 0.20 -12.42
CA GLU A 132 -2.96 1.01 -13.24
C GLU A 132 -3.60 2.34 -13.59
N LEU A 133 -2.81 3.41 -13.45
CA LEU A 133 -3.23 4.76 -13.83
C LEU A 133 -3.62 4.78 -15.30
N LYS A 134 -4.81 5.29 -15.61
CA LYS A 134 -5.26 5.47 -16.99
C LYS A 134 -4.32 6.42 -17.72
N ASN A 135 -3.89 6.04 -18.92
CA ASN A 135 -3.18 6.97 -19.77
C ASN A 135 -4.17 8.07 -20.19
N CYS A 136 -3.91 9.30 -19.78
CA CYS A 136 -4.59 10.45 -20.42
C CYS A 136 -4.15 10.46 -21.89
N GLN A 137 -5.10 10.18 -22.80
CA GLN A 137 -4.94 10.44 -24.23
C GLN A 137 -4.96 11.94 -24.47
#